data_0c7b7d401b82d44f5e62a7895831bb42
#
_entry.id   0c7b7d401b82d44f5e62a7895831bb42
#
_cell.length_a   1.000
_cell.length_b   1.000
_cell.length_c   1.000
_cell.angle_alpha   90.00
_cell.angle_beta   90.00
_cell.angle_gamma   90.00
#
_symmetry.space_group_name_H-M   'P 1'
#
loop_
_entity.id
_entity.type
_entity.pdbx_description
1 polymer ?
#
loop_
_entity_poly.entity_id
_entity_poly.type
_entity_poly.pdbx_seq_one_letter_code
_entity_poly.pdbx_strand_id
1 'polypeptide(L)'
;CLVGSEMCIRDRCYVSWTNDRTKQVILDNIHRSPLYAGMIEGVGPRYCPSIEDKIMRFSEKPRHQLFIEPCGAETEEMYLQGMSSSLPEEVQIAFYRTIKGLEHVEIMRNAYAIEYDCCDPLQLNATLEFRDYPGLYGAGQFNGSSGYEEAAAQGFVAGANAALKVLNRDPLILDRAGSYIGTLIDDLITKGVTDPYRMMTSRSEYRLVLRQDNADERLTPIGRKLGLIDDRRWAKFEKKQAQKEAEMKRAEKTVFSPTDALNEVLVSCETSPVTTGVRLSELLRRPQVTYADLTPIDIER
;
A
#
# COMPACT_ATOMS: atom_id res chain seq x y z
N CYS A 1 7.85 0.19 -10.44
CA CYS A 1 9.18 0.16 -11.02
C CYS A 1 9.35 1.34 -11.97
N LEU A 2 10.37 2.17 -11.80
CA LEU A 2 10.70 3.25 -12.74
C LEU A 2 11.39 2.62 -13.96
N VAL A 3 10.66 2.50 -15.06
CA VAL A 3 11.17 1.93 -16.32
C VAL A 3 12.37 2.75 -16.79
N GLY A 4 13.50 2.08 -17.05
CA GLY A 4 14.73 2.71 -17.58
C GLY A 4 15.70 3.25 -16.54
N SER A 5 15.46 3.05 -15.24
CA SER A 5 16.46 3.36 -14.21
C SER A 5 17.38 2.15 -13.97
N GLU A 6 18.64 2.42 -13.61
CA GLU A 6 19.57 1.37 -13.18
C GLU A 6 19.04 0.57 -11.98
N MET A 7 18.14 1.13 -11.19
CA MET A 7 17.45 0.45 -10.09
C MET A 7 16.69 -0.79 -10.56
N CYS A 8 16.05 -0.75 -11.74
CA CYS A 8 15.34 -1.92 -12.29
C CYS A 8 16.26 -3.10 -12.61
N ILE A 9 17.54 -2.87 -12.80
CA ILE A 9 18.54 -3.92 -13.04
C ILE A 9 19.04 -4.50 -11.70
N ARG A 10 19.04 -3.70 -10.64
CA ARG A 10 19.50 -4.08 -9.29
C ARG A 10 18.42 -4.77 -8.46
N ASP A 11 17.15 -4.49 -8.74
CA ASP A 11 15.99 -5.04 -8.01
C ASP A 11 15.53 -6.43 -8.55
N ARG A 12 16.47 -7.27 -8.94
CA ARG A 12 16.14 -8.64 -9.33
C ARG A 12 16.02 -9.49 -8.09
N CYS A 13 14.81 -10.02 -7.86
CA CYS A 13 14.57 -11.07 -6.89
C CYS A 13 14.71 -12.43 -7.57
N TYR A 14 15.40 -13.36 -6.92
CA TYR A 14 15.36 -14.76 -7.33
C TYR A 14 14.18 -15.44 -6.66
N VAL A 15 13.59 -16.40 -7.35
CA VAL A 15 12.44 -17.16 -6.83
C VAL A 15 12.87 -18.60 -6.60
N SER A 16 12.59 -19.11 -5.42
CA SER A 16 12.75 -20.52 -5.08
C SER A 16 11.52 -21.04 -4.34
N TRP A 17 11.52 -22.31 -3.96
CA TRP A 17 10.37 -22.98 -3.40
C TRP A 17 10.80 -23.93 -2.30
N THR A 18 9.99 -24.05 -1.25
CA THR A 18 10.09 -25.17 -0.31
C THR A 18 9.74 -26.47 -1.03
N ASN A 19 10.10 -27.59 -0.43
CA ASN A 19 9.83 -28.93 -0.92
C ASN A 19 9.40 -29.86 0.23
N ASP A 20 9.12 -31.15 -0.07
CA ASP A 20 8.67 -32.12 0.94
C ASP A 20 9.68 -32.32 2.07
N ARG A 21 10.99 -32.25 1.78
CA ARG A 21 12.03 -32.34 2.82
C ARG A 21 11.98 -31.09 3.73
N THR A 22 11.82 -29.90 3.16
CA THR A 22 11.64 -28.68 3.94
C THR A 22 10.44 -28.81 4.87
N LYS A 23 9.31 -29.28 4.34
CA LYS A 23 8.08 -29.51 5.09
C LYS A 23 8.30 -30.51 6.22
N GLN A 24 8.97 -31.61 5.93
CA GLN A 24 9.22 -32.67 6.93
C GLN A 24 10.09 -32.17 8.09
N VAL A 25 11.21 -31.48 7.80
CA VAL A 25 12.06 -30.87 8.83
C VAL A 25 11.30 -29.95 9.76
N ILE A 26 10.41 -29.12 9.19
CA ILE A 26 9.61 -28.18 9.98
C ILE A 26 8.58 -28.93 10.83
N LEU A 27 7.86 -29.90 10.26
CA LEU A 27 6.85 -30.67 10.99
C LEU A 27 7.44 -31.49 12.14
N ASP A 28 8.60 -32.10 11.94
CA ASP A 28 9.29 -32.90 12.98
C ASP A 28 9.70 -32.03 14.18
N ASN A 29 9.87 -30.70 13.96
CA ASN A 29 10.29 -29.75 14.98
C ASN A 29 9.20 -28.74 15.38
N ILE A 30 7.97 -28.90 14.91
CA ILE A 30 6.89 -27.92 15.14
C ILE A 30 6.64 -27.66 16.63
N HIS A 31 6.78 -28.67 17.47
CA HIS A 31 6.64 -28.59 18.92
C HIS A 31 7.68 -27.68 19.60
N ARG A 32 8.75 -27.34 18.89
CA ARG A 32 9.82 -26.44 19.36
C ARG A 32 9.60 -24.99 18.95
N SER A 33 8.61 -24.71 18.11
CA SER A 33 8.23 -23.33 17.77
C SER A 33 7.53 -22.69 18.98
N PRO A 34 7.99 -21.53 19.48
CA PRO A 34 7.32 -20.79 20.54
C PRO A 34 5.84 -20.52 20.25
N LEU A 35 5.49 -20.34 18.98
CA LEU A 35 4.11 -20.15 18.53
C LEU A 35 3.23 -21.38 18.77
N TYR A 36 3.77 -22.59 18.54
CA TYR A 36 3.03 -23.86 18.68
C TYR A 36 3.28 -24.54 20.04
N ALA A 37 4.30 -24.11 20.78
CA ALA A 37 4.57 -24.56 22.15
C ALA A 37 3.74 -23.79 23.20
N GLY A 38 2.90 -22.83 22.79
CA GLY A 38 2.08 -22.02 23.69
C GLY A 38 2.88 -20.98 24.51
N MET A 39 4.08 -20.63 24.07
CA MET A 39 4.88 -19.58 24.70
C MET A 39 4.47 -18.18 24.22
N ILE A 40 3.92 -18.07 23.01
CA ILE A 40 3.40 -16.84 22.44
C ILE A 40 1.88 -16.93 22.52
N GLU A 41 1.27 -16.06 23.32
CA GLU A 41 -0.18 -15.97 23.49
C GLU A 41 -0.81 -14.92 22.57
N GLY A 42 0.01 -14.00 22.05
CA GLY A 42 -0.42 -12.89 21.21
C GLY A 42 -0.78 -13.32 19.78
N VAL A 43 -1.57 -12.47 19.11
CA VAL A 43 -1.88 -12.62 17.70
C VAL A 43 -0.72 -12.07 16.87
N GLY A 44 -0.07 -12.94 16.08
CA GLY A 44 1.02 -12.55 15.19
C GLY A 44 0.60 -11.52 14.12
N PRO A 45 1.57 -10.91 13.42
CA PRO A 45 1.28 -9.89 12.42
C PRO A 45 0.39 -10.45 11.32
N ARG A 46 -0.68 -9.74 11.01
CA ARG A 46 -1.63 -10.11 9.95
C ARG A 46 -0.95 -10.01 8.58
N TYR A 47 -1.19 -10.99 7.71
CA TYR A 47 -0.63 -11.11 6.36
C TYR A 47 0.88 -11.41 6.27
N CYS A 48 1.54 -11.75 7.37
CA CYS A 48 2.91 -12.22 7.36
C CYS A 48 3.04 -13.54 8.16
N PRO A 49 2.39 -14.64 7.71
CA PRO A 49 2.46 -15.91 8.41
C PRO A 49 3.89 -16.48 8.32
N SER A 50 4.34 -17.06 9.41
CA SER A 50 5.59 -17.83 9.43
C SER A 50 5.56 -19.01 8.45
N ILE A 51 6.72 -19.60 8.14
CA ILE A 51 6.73 -20.78 7.27
C ILE A 51 6.04 -21.97 7.94
N GLU A 52 6.14 -22.11 9.26
CA GLU A 52 5.40 -23.10 10.03
C GLU A 52 3.89 -22.91 9.90
N ASP A 53 3.40 -21.66 10.00
CA ASP A 53 1.99 -21.34 9.81
C ASP A 53 1.50 -21.70 8.40
N LYS A 54 2.31 -21.39 7.38
CA LYS A 54 1.97 -21.74 6.00
C LYS A 54 1.85 -23.25 5.81
N ILE A 55 2.76 -24.00 6.39
CA ILE A 55 2.77 -25.46 6.29
C ILE A 55 1.60 -26.07 7.05
N MET A 56 1.26 -25.54 8.22
CA MET A 56 0.14 -26.05 9.03
C MET A 56 -1.22 -25.69 8.43
N ARG A 57 -1.40 -24.42 8.01
CA ARG A 57 -2.69 -23.96 7.48
C ARG A 57 -2.99 -24.41 6.05
N PHE A 58 -1.95 -24.64 5.26
CA PHE A 58 -2.03 -25.04 3.85
C PHE A 58 -1.28 -26.35 3.63
N SER A 59 -1.60 -27.35 4.44
CA SER A 59 -0.93 -28.64 4.46
C SER A 59 -1.07 -29.41 3.12
N GLU A 60 -2.10 -29.12 2.35
CA GLU A 60 -2.37 -29.67 1.01
C GLU A 60 -1.44 -29.11 -0.07
N LYS A 61 -0.81 -27.94 0.18
CA LYS A 61 0.11 -27.37 -0.80
C LYS A 61 1.45 -28.08 -0.80
N PRO A 62 1.95 -28.53 -1.97
CA PRO A 62 3.19 -29.28 -2.08
C PRO A 62 4.43 -28.39 -1.83
N ARG A 63 4.29 -27.08 -2.01
CA ARG A 63 5.39 -26.12 -1.87
C ARG A 63 4.90 -24.71 -1.58
N HIS A 64 5.77 -23.93 -0.95
CA HIS A 64 5.56 -22.50 -0.70
C HIS A 64 6.67 -21.70 -1.39
N GLN A 65 6.30 -20.59 -1.99
CA GLN A 65 7.23 -19.69 -2.68
C GLN A 65 8.02 -18.87 -1.67
N LEU A 66 9.28 -18.64 -2.01
CA LEU A 66 10.15 -17.67 -1.34
C LEU A 66 10.85 -16.79 -2.38
N PHE A 67 11.18 -15.57 -1.96
CA PHE A 67 11.99 -14.65 -2.75
C PHE A 67 13.34 -14.49 -2.08
N ILE A 68 14.39 -14.42 -2.89
CA ILE A 68 15.77 -14.20 -2.45
C ILE A 68 16.14 -12.82 -2.99
N GLU A 69 16.27 -11.85 -2.10
CA GLU A 69 16.41 -10.42 -2.41
C GLU A 69 17.76 -9.90 -1.94
N PRO A 70 18.52 -9.15 -2.77
CA PRO A 70 19.73 -8.50 -2.30
C PRO A 70 19.44 -7.48 -1.19
N CYS A 71 20.18 -7.53 -0.08
CA CYS A 71 20.06 -6.55 1.00
C CYS A 71 20.67 -5.19 0.66
N GLY A 72 21.49 -5.11 -0.38
CA GLY A 72 22.13 -3.88 -0.82
C GLY A 72 23.03 -4.08 -2.04
N ALA A 73 23.51 -2.98 -2.60
CA ALA A 73 24.35 -3.00 -3.80
C ALA A 73 25.80 -3.43 -3.53
N GLU A 74 26.29 -3.27 -2.30
CA GLU A 74 27.68 -3.48 -1.90
C GLU A 74 27.84 -4.63 -0.89
N THR A 75 26.82 -5.48 -0.76
CA THR A 75 26.82 -6.65 0.13
C THR A 75 26.39 -7.91 -0.61
N GLU A 76 26.91 -9.05 -0.19
CA GLU A 76 26.50 -10.37 -0.66
C GLU A 76 25.35 -10.94 0.20
N GLU A 77 24.92 -10.21 1.22
CA GLU A 77 23.77 -10.62 2.04
C GLU A 77 22.49 -10.63 1.23
N MET A 78 21.72 -11.71 1.39
CA MET A 78 20.41 -11.92 0.78
C MET A 78 19.33 -12.03 1.84
N TYR A 79 18.21 -11.37 1.60
CA TYR A 79 17.01 -11.53 2.41
C TYR A 79 16.13 -12.65 1.84
N LEU A 80 15.69 -13.55 2.70
CA LEU A 80 14.81 -14.67 2.33
C LEU A 80 13.36 -14.32 2.69
N GLN A 81 12.66 -13.63 1.80
CA GLN A 81 11.28 -13.25 2.00
C GLN A 81 10.35 -14.46 1.92
N GLY A 82 9.44 -14.56 2.87
CA GLY A 82 8.46 -15.63 2.94
C GLY A 82 8.89 -16.83 3.79
N MET A 83 10.06 -16.73 4.44
CA MET A 83 10.64 -17.78 5.28
C MET A 83 10.79 -17.37 6.76
N SER A 84 9.96 -16.39 7.22
CA SER A 84 9.90 -16.06 8.65
C SER A 84 9.62 -17.31 9.47
N SER A 85 10.33 -17.51 10.58
CA SER A 85 10.23 -18.70 11.43
C SER A 85 10.55 -18.35 12.87
N SER A 86 9.91 -19.06 13.80
CA SER A 86 10.21 -19.01 15.23
C SER A 86 11.01 -20.25 15.71
N LEU A 87 11.34 -21.17 14.79
CA LEU A 87 12.07 -22.38 15.09
C LEU A 87 13.52 -22.09 15.49
N PRO A 88 14.15 -22.94 16.31
CA PRO A 88 15.54 -22.79 16.71
C PRO A 88 16.51 -22.76 15.52
N GLU A 89 17.68 -22.14 15.72
CA GLU A 89 18.69 -21.88 14.70
C GLU A 89 19.08 -23.13 13.90
N GLU A 90 19.37 -24.23 14.58
CA GLU A 90 19.79 -25.47 13.94
C GLU A 90 18.68 -26.08 13.06
N VAL A 91 17.42 -25.84 13.40
CA VAL A 91 16.28 -26.26 12.60
C VAL A 91 16.14 -25.36 11.37
N GLN A 92 16.37 -24.05 11.55
CA GLN A 92 16.38 -23.10 10.44
C GLN A 92 17.46 -23.45 9.42
N ILE A 93 18.68 -23.70 9.86
CA ILE A 93 19.78 -24.16 9.00
C ILE A 93 19.38 -25.46 8.27
N ALA A 94 18.79 -26.40 8.99
CA ALA A 94 18.41 -27.71 8.42
C ALA A 94 17.36 -27.54 7.31
N PHE A 95 16.29 -26.77 7.52
CA PHE A 95 15.26 -26.61 6.50
C PHE A 95 15.70 -25.71 5.34
N TYR A 96 16.50 -24.64 5.57
CA TYR A 96 17.01 -23.81 4.48
C TYR A 96 17.86 -24.63 3.51
N ARG A 97 18.73 -25.49 4.02
CA ARG A 97 19.61 -26.32 3.20
C ARG A 97 18.90 -27.42 2.41
N THR A 98 17.60 -27.62 2.62
CA THR A 98 16.77 -28.47 1.76
C THR A 98 16.27 -27.77 0.50
N ILE A 99 16.37 -26.46 0.44
CA ILE A 99 15.82 -25.62 -0.64
C ILE A 99 16.84 -25.51 -1.77
N LYS A 100 16.37 -25.67 -3.01
CA LYS A 100 17.22 -25.57 -4.19
C LYS A 100 17.87 -24.19 -4.30
N GLY A 101 19.21 -24.17 -4.37
CA GLY A 101 20.03 -22.97 -4.41
C GLY A 101 20.49 -22.47 -3.05
N LEU A 102 20.05 -23.11 -1.95
CA LEU A 102 20.44 -22.77 -0.57
C LEU A 102 21.16 -23.92 0.15
N GLU A 103 21.63 -24.93 -0.58
CA GLU A 103 22.25 -26.13 -0.03
C GLU A 103 23.47 -25.85 0.87
N HIS A 104 24.15 -24.73 0.59
CA HIS A 104 25.35 -24.28 1.30
C HIS A 104 25.17 -22.91 1.94
N VAL A 105 23.92 -22.50 2.20
CA VAL A 105 23.63 -21.20 2.77
C VAL A 105 24.28 -21.05 4.15
N GLU A 106 24.86 -19.88 4.41
CA GLU A 106 25.30 -19.43 5.72
C GLU A 106 24.31 -18.37 6.22
N ILE A 107 23.81 -18.55 7.44
CA ILE A 107 22.83 -17.67 8.03
C ILE A 107 23.56 -16.57 8.79
N MET A 108 23.43 -15.33 8.30
CA MET A 108 23.99 -14.14 8.97
C MET A 108 23.12 -13.67 10.13
N ARG A 109 21.78 -13.86 10.02
CA ARG A 109 20.81 -13.52 11.04
C ARG A 109 19.63 -14.46 10.98
N ASN A 110 19.31 -15.10 12.11
CA ASN A 110 18.18 -16.02 12.20
C ASN A 110 16.85 -15.28 12.01
N ALA A 111 15.87 -15.99 11.45
CA ALA A 111 14.48 -15.58 11.53
C ALA A 111 14.01 -15.65 13.00
N TYR A 112 13.02 -14.84 13.34
CA TYR A 112 12.52 -14.72 14.71
C TYR A 112 11.01 -14.53 14.72
N ALA A 113 10.39 -14.91 15.83
CA ALA A 113 9.01 -14.57 16.10
C ALA A 113 8.93 -13.16 16.73
N ILE A 114 7.84 -12.46 16.44
CA ILE A 114 7.52 -11.18 17.05
C ILE A 114 6.18 -11.30 17.74
N GLU A 115 6.14 -10.86 18.98
CA GLU A 115 4.92 -10.59 19.74
C GLU A 115 4.81 -9.08 19.94
N TYR A 116 3.64 -8.51 19.72
CA TYR A 116 3.43 -7.09 19.78
C TYR A 116 2.54 -6.71 20.94
N ASP A 117 3.03 -5.81 21.79
CA ASP A 117 2.17 -5.08 22.69
C ASP A 117 1.45 -3.96 21.97
N CYS A 118 0.20 -3.70 22.32
CA CYS A 118 -0.56 -2.56 21.81
C CYS A 118 -1.45 -1.98 22.92
N CYS A 119 -1.75 -0.69 22.80
CA CYS A 119 -2.78 -0.03 23.57
C CYS A 119 -4.13 -0.16 22.87
N ASP A 120 -5.20 -0.13 23.66
CA ASP A 120 -6.55 -0.04 23.11
C ASP A 120 -6.73 1.31 22.40
N PRO A 121 -6.92 1.33 21.05
CA PRO A 121 -7.03 2.57 20.31
C PRO A 121 -8.32 3.34 20.59
N LEU A 122 -9.30 2.76 21.25
CA LEU A 122 -10.49 3.48 21.74
C LEU A 122 -10.14 4.59 22.77
N GLN A 123 -8.94 4.56 23.33
CA GLN A 123 -8.44 5.61 24.23
C GLN A 123 -7.92 6.86 23.50
N LEU A 124 -7.87 6.81 22.15
CA LEU A 124 -7.35 7.91 21.34
C LEU A 124 -8.46 8.84 20.87
N ASN A 125 -8.10 10.10 20.68
CA ASN A 125 -8.87 11.08 19.95
C ASN A 125 -8.59 10.98 18.43
N ALA A 126 -9.36 11.67 17.60
CA ALA A 126 -9.14 11.75 16.17
C ALA A 126 -7.77 12.38 15.76
N THR A 127 -7.13 13.04 16.71
CA THR A 127 -5.77 13.60 16.61
C THR A 127 -4.68 12.57 16.89
N LEU A 128 -5.05 11.35 17.31
CA LEU A 128 -4.20 10.31 17.89
C LEU A 128 -3.56 10.68 19.23
N GLU A 129 -4.05 11.71 19.90
CA GLU A 129 -3.73 12.03 21.29
C GLU A 129 -4.52 11.13 22.23
N PHE A 130 -3.89 10.64 23.30
CA PHE A 130 -4.59 9.91 24.36
C PHE A 130 -5.54 10.84 25.12
N ARG A 131 -6.77 10.37 25.35
CA ARG A 131 -7.83 11.15 26.02
C ARG A 131 -7.47 11.52 27.44
N ASP A 132 -6.89 10.58 28.17
CA ASP A 132 -6.55 10.74 29.58
C ASP A 132 -5.13 11.27 29.83
N TYR A 133 -4.34 11.40 28.77
CA TYR A 133 -2.94 11.85 28.87
C TYR A 133 -2.66 12.98 27.85
N PRO A 134 -3.06 14.23 28.15
CA PRO A 134 -2.83 15.36 27.27
C PRO A 134 -1.35 15.55 26.91
N GLY A 135 -1.05 15.64 25.62
CA GLY A 135 0.31 15.76 25.10
C GLY A 135 0.96 14.43 24.72
N LEU A 136 0.36 13.29 25.09
CA LEU A 136 0.82 11.97 24.66
C LEU A 136 0.07 11.53 23.40
N TYR A 137 0.83 11.12 22.38
CA TYR A 137 0.29 10.64 21.12
C TYR A 137 0.76 9.21 20.84
N GLY A 138 -0.13 8.39 20.29
CA GLY A 138 0.18 7.03 19.85
C GLY A 138 0.24 6.93 18.33
N ALA A 139 1.12 6.09 17.79
CA ALA A 139 1.18 5.84 16.35
C ALA A 139 1.72 4.45 16.02
N GLY A 140 1.26 3.90 14.89
CA GLY A 140 1.75 2.64 14.36
C GLY A 140 1.21 1.41 15.07
N GLN A 141 2.07 0.42 15.19
CA GLN A 141 1.72 -0.88 15.78
C GLN A 141 1.24 -0.76 17.23
N PHE A 142 1.74 0.22 17.97
CA PHE A 142 1.31 0.53 19.32
C PHE A 142 -0.20 0.81 19.44
N ASN A 143 -0.82 1.32 18.38
CA ASN A 143 -2.26 1.53 18.27
C ASN A 143 -3.01 0.31 17.68
N GLY A 144 -2.38 -0.86 17.62
CA GLY A 144 -3.00 -2.09 17.13
C GLY A 144 -3.03 -2.26 15.61
N SER A 145 -2.25 -1.48 14.84
CA SER A 145 -2.07 -1.70 13.41
C SER A 145 -0.79 -2.49 13.11
N SER A 146 -0.71 -3.18 11.96
CA SER A 146 0.45 -4.02 11.64
C SER A 146 1.04 -3.78 10.25
N GLY A 147 1.02 -2.57 9.75
CA GLY A 147 1.64 -2.25 8.45
C GLY A 147 2.52 -1.03 8.52
N TYR A 148 3.55 -0.97 7.68
CA TYR A 148 4.44 0.18 7.59
C TYR A 148 3.70 1.44 7.11
N GLU A 149 2.78 1.27 6.18
CA GLU A 149 1.96 2.34 5.62
C GLU A 149 1.03 2.91 6.68
N GLU A 150 0.39 2.04 7.47
CA GLU A 150 -0.45 2.45 8.59
C GLU A 150 0.36 3.20 9.66
N ALA A 151 1.55 2.71 9.97
CA ALA A 151 2.45 3.34 10.93
C ALA A 151 2.91 4.72 10.47
N ALA A 152 3.31 4.85 9.20
CA ALA A 152 3.70 6.12 8.60
C ALA A 152 2.57 7.15 8.60
N ALA A 153 1.36 6.72 8.24
CA ALA A 153 0.17 7.57 8.21
C ALA A 153 -0.19 8.08 9.62
N GLN A 154 -0.21 7.19 10.61
CA GLN A 154 -0.48 7.55 12.00
C GLN A 154 0.61 8.46 12.56
N GLY A 155 1.89 8.13 12.34
CA GLY A 155 3.02 8.95 12.79
C GLY A 155 2.97 10.36 12.21
N PHE A 156 2.60 10.49 10.93
CA PHE A 156 2.41 11.79 10.30
C PHE A 156 1.28 12.59 10.98
N VAL A 157 0.12 11.98 11.19
CA VAL A 157 -1.03 12.68 11.81
C VAL A 157 -0.76 13.03 13.26
N ALA A 158 -0.20 12.10 14.04
CA ALA A 158 0.17 12.33 15.44
C ALA A 158 1.21 13.46 15.56
N GLY A 159 2.27 13.42 14.77
CA GLY A 159 3.32 14.44 14.77
C GLY A 159 2.82 15.81 14.32
N ALA A 160 1.99 15.85 13.27
CA ALA A 160 1.36 17.11 12.82
C ALA A 160 0.47 17.71 13.92
N ASN A 161 -0.35 16.90 14.59
CA ASN A 161 -1.23 17.37 15.66
C ASN A 161 -0.46 17.80 16.90
N ALA A 162 0.60 17.10 17.26
CA ALA A 162 1.47 17.52 18.35
C ALA A 162 2.10 18.90 18.07
N ALA A 163 2.59 19.13 16.86
CA ALA A 163 3.14 20.41 16.45
C ALA A 163 2.06 21.52 16.43
N LEU A 164 0.88 21.24 15.87
CA LEU A 164 -0.23 22.19 15.82
C LEU A 164 -0.69 22.59 17.23
N LYS A 165 -0.72 21.66 18.17
CA LYS A 165 -1.05 21.93 19.57
C LYS A 165 -0.03 22.86 20.23
N VAL A 166 1.27 22.61 20.02
CA VAL A 166 2.34 23.51 20.53
C VAL A 166 2.24 24.91 19.93
N LEU A 167 1.85 24.99 18.65
CA LEU A 167 1.68 26.25 17.93
C LEU A 167 0.32 26.95 18.20
N ASN A 168 -0.53 26.40 19.06
CA ASN A 168 -1.90 26.87 19.31
C ASN A 168 -2.72 27.03 18.02
N ARG A 169 -2.63 26.06 17.12
CA ARG A 169 -3.38 26.02 15.86
C ARG A 169 -4.46 24.93 15.91
N ASP A 170 -5.45 25.06 15.03
CA ASP A 170 -6.50 24.05 14.88
C ASP A 170 -5.92 22.68 14.53
N PRO A 171 -6.44 21.59 15.11
CA PRO A 171 -5.97 20.24 14.85
C PRO A 171 -6.23 19.78 13.42
N LEU A 172 -5.38 18.91 12.93
CA LEU A 172 -5.60 18.16 11.70
C LEU A 172 -6.51 16.95 11.99
N ILE A 173 -7.70 16.99 11.47
CA ILE A 173 -8.63 15.85 11.48
C ILE A 173 -8.97 15.50 10.04
N LEU A 174 -8.64 14.29 9.64
CA LEU A 174 -8.97 13.73 8.33
C LEU A 174 -10.21 12.84 8.46
N ASP A 175 -11.20 13.10 7.62
CA ASP A 175 -12.44 12.32 7.61
C ASP A 175 -12.35 11.12 6.67
N ARG A 176 -13.32 10.20 6.82
CA ARG A 176 -13.44 8.97 6.03
C ARG A 176 -13.74 9.23 4.56
N ALA A 177 -14.46 10.31 4.25
CA ALA A 177 -14.82 10.68 2.89
C ALA A 177 -13.64 11.32 2.14
N GLY A 178 -12.73 11.96 2.86
CA GLY A 178 -11.59 12.69 2.32
C GLY A 178 -10.34 11.85 2.13
N SER A 179 -10.12 10.80 2.93
CA SER A 179 -8.88 10.04 2.86
C SER A 179 -8.96 8.63 3.44
N TYR A 180 -8.09 7.72 2.95
CA TYR A 180 -7.88 6.42 3.59
C TYR A 180 -7.23 6.56 4.97
N ILE A 181 -6.44 7.61 5.22
CA ILE A 181 -5.88 7.92 6.54
C ILE A 181 -7.03 8.24 7.51
N GLY A 182 -8.03 9.02 7.06
CA GLY A 182 -9.23 9.29 7.85
C GLY A 182 -10.01 8.01 8.16
N THR A 183 -10.20 7.12 7.18
CA THR A 183 -10.82 5.82 7.40
C THR A 183 -10.05 4.97 8.42
N LEU A 184 -8.72 4.91 8.31
CA LEU A 184 -7.84 4.18 9.24
C LEU A 184 -8.02 4.68 10.68
N ILE A 185 -7.89 6.00 10.89
CA ILE A 185 -7.95 6.58 12.22
C ILE A 185 -9.34 6.42 12.82
N ASP A 186 -10.38 6.68 12.05
CA ASP A 186 -11.76 6.54 12.50
C ASP A 186 -12.09 5.08 12.88
N ASP A 187 -11.66 4.09 12.08
CA ASP A 187 -11.82 2.68 12.44
C ASP A 187 -11.13 2.33 13.76
N LEU A 188 -9.89 2.80 13.97
CA LEU A 188 -9.15 2.55 15.21
C LEU A 188 -9.86 3.13 16.44
N ILE A 189 -10.25 4.40 16.38
CA ILE A 189 -10.78 5.12 17.57
C ILE A 189 -12.26 4.87 17.84
N THR A 190 -13.01 4.28 16.90
CA THR A 190 -14.45 4.02 17.07
C THR A 190 -14.80 2.55 17.17
N LYS A 191 -14.08 1.69 16.46
CA LYS A 191 -14.34 0.23 16.44
C LYS A 191 -13.37 -0.55 17.31
N GLY A 192 -12.20 0.03 17.61
CA GLY A 192 -11.12 -0.70 18.24
C GLY A 192 -10.53 -1.77 17.33
N VAL A 193 -9.72 -2.65 17.94
CA VAL A 193 -9.08 -3.76 17.23
C VAL A 193 -9.15 -5.04 18.05
N THR A 194 -9.49 -6.15 17.40
CA THR A 194 -9.41 -7.51 17.95
C THR A 194 -8.26 -8.29 17.32
N ASP A 195 -7.93 -7.92 16.09
CA ASP A 195 -6.79 -8.44 15.32
C ASP A 195 -5.95 -7.26 14.82
N PRO A 196 -4.65 -7.45 14.52
CA PRO A 196 -3.83 -6.38 13.97
C PRO A 196 -4.47 -5.73 12.74
N TYR A 197 -4.74 -4.43 12.83
CA TYR A 197 -5.44 -3.69 11.78
C TYR A 197 -4.57 -3.55 10.53
N ARG A 198 -5.17 -3.79 9.37
CA ARG A 198 -4.61 -3.47 8.06
C ARG A 198 -5.63 -2.69 7.25
N MET A 199 -5.14 -1.60 6.63
CA MET A 199 -5.97 -0.79 5.73
C MET A 199 -6.18 -1.51 4.40
N MET A 200 -7.45 -1.74 4.09
CA MET A 200 -7.91 -2.31 2.83
C MET A 200 -8.91 -1.37 2.19
N THR A 201 -8.94 -1.30 0.87
CA THR A 201 -9.92 -0.47 0.14
C THR A 201 -11.37 -0.83 0.49
N SER A 202 -11.62 -2.10 0.84
CA SER A 202 -12.93 -2.59 1.27
C SER A 202 -13.42 -2.00 2.60
N ARG A 203 -12.54 -1.39 3.40
CA ARG A 203 -12.92 -0.74 4.67
C ARG A 203 -13.52 0.64 4.48
N SER A 204 -13.34 1.25 3.29
CA SER A 204 -13.88 2.58 3.01
C SER A 204 -15.18 2.49 2.19
N GLU A 205 -16.20 3.18 2.66
CA GLU A 205 -17.46 3.41 1.95
C GLU A 205 -17.24 4.26 0.71
N TYR A 206 -16.21 5.10 0.71
CA TYR A 206 -15.87 6.07 -0.34
C TYR A 206 -14.79 5.58 -1.30
N ARG A 207 -14.51 4.28 -1.37
CA ARG A 207 -13.40 3.70 -2.17
C ARG A 207 -13.42 4.08 -3.66
N LEU A 208 -14.59 4.39 -4.22
CA LEU A 208 -14.71 4.84 -5.60
C LEU A 208 -14.28 6.30 -5.80
N VAL A 209 -14.31 7.10 -4.73
CA VAL A 209 -13.88 8.49 -4.72
C VAL A 209 -12.40 8.61 -4.29
N LEU A 210 -11.99 7.80 -3.32
CA LEU A 210 -10.64 7.82 -2.75
C LEU A 210 -9.63 7.10 -3.65
N ARG A 211 -9.31 7.71 -4.78
CA ARG A 211 -8.33 7.16 -5.74
C ARG A 211 -6.98 7.84 -5.61
N GLN A 212 -5.95 7.16 -6.10
CA GLN A 212 -4.58 7.69 -6.11
C GLN A 212 -4.46 8.89 -7.07
N ASP A 213 -5.13 8.83 -8.22
CA ASP A 213 -5.07 9.83 -9.28
C ASP A 213 -5.64 11.21 -8.88
N ASN A 214 -6.54 11.25 -7.89
CA ASN A 214 -7.16 12.48 -7.38
C ASN A 214 -6.75 12.83 -5.94
N ALA A 215 -5.76 12.15 -5.37
CA ALA A 215 -5.35 12.37 -3.98
C ALA A 215 -4.79 13.79 -3.75
N ASP A 216 -4.11 14.34 -4.74
CA ASP A 216 -3.58 15.71 -4.68
C ASP A 216 -4.69 16.75 -4.60
N GLU A 217 -5.83 16.56 -5.28
CA GLU A 217 -6.97 17.48 -5.22
C GLU A 217 -7.60 17.51 -3.83
N ARG A 218 -7.67 16.36 -3.17
CA ARG A 218 -8.30 16.22 -1.85
C ARG A 218 -7.38 16.69 -0.72
N LEU A 219 -6.07 16.45 -0.82
CA LEU A 219 -5.15 16.57 0.31
C LEU A 219 -4.15 17.74 0.20
N THR A 220 -3.77 18.17 -1.02
CA THR A 220 -2.81 19.30 -1.18
C THR A 220 -3.31 20.60 -0.54
N PRO A 221 -4.59 20.99 -0.66
CA PRO A 221 -5.10 22.18 0.03
C PRO A 221 -4.99 22.08 1.56
N ILE A 222 -5.23 20.89 2.13
CA ILE A 222 -5.06 20.64 3.56
C ILE A 222 -3.58 20.79 3.94
N GLY A 223 -2.69 20.17 3.18
CA GLY A 223 -1.25 20.29 3.40
C GLY A 223 -0.74 21.73 3.28
N ARG A 224 -1.31 22.53 2.37
CA ARG A 224 -1.00 23.95 2.24
C ARG A 224 -1.42 24.74 3.47
N LYS A 225 -2.63 24.50 3.97
CA LYS A 225 -3.13 25.15 5.20
C LYS A 225 -2.25 24.81 6.42
N LEU A 226 -1.70 23.60 6.46
CA LEU A 226 -0.79 23.17 7.52
C LEU A 226 0.61 23.77 7.42
N GLY A 227 1.00 24.32 6.26
CA GLY A 227 2.34 24.81 5.99
C GLY A 227 3.34 23.75 5.48
N LEU A 228 2.84 22.60 5.05
CA LEU A 228 3.64 21.47 4.53
C LEU A 228 3.92 21.59 3.02
N ILE A 229 3.18 22.45 2.32
CA ILE A 229 3.30 22.67 0.89
C ILE A 229 3.86 24.08 0.65
N ASP A 230 5.06 24.15 0.09
CA ASP A 230 5.75 25.39 -0.28
C ASP A 230 5.07 26.10 -1.48
N ASP A 231 5.45 27.36 -1.75
CA ASP A 231 4.86 28.17 -2.82
C ASP A 231 5.08 27.55 -4.21
N ARG A 232 6.23 26.94 -4.46
CA ARG A 232 6.54 26.29 -5.74
C ARG A 232 5.62 25.10 -6.00
N ARG A 233 5.43 24.24 -4.98
CA ARG A 233 4.54 23.08 -5.09
C ARG A 233 3.08 23.51 -5.20
N TRP A 234 2.69 24.55 -4.47
CA TRP A 234 1.35 25.11 -4.52
C TRP A 234 1.04 25.69 -5.91
N ALA A 235 1.92 26.53 -6.47
CA ALA A 235 1.75 27.08 -7.81
C ALA A 235 1.65 25.99 -8.90
N LYS A 236 2.43 24.91 -8.76
CA LYS A 236 2.32 23.75 -9.66
C LYS A 236 0.95 23.06 -9.56
N PHE A 237 0.44 22.93 -8.34
CA PHE A 237 -0.88 22.34 -8.09
C PHE A 237 -1.98 23.23 -8.70
N GLU A 238 -1.98 24.54 -8.42
CA GLU A 238 -2.96 25.47 -8.98
C GLU A 238 -2.96 25.49 -10.52
N LYS A 239 -1.76 25.48 -11.12
CA LYS A 239 -1.63 25.38 -12.58
C LYS A 239 -2.27 24.08 -13.12
N LYS A 240 -2.01 22.94 -12.48
CA LYS A 240 -2.63 21.66 -12.86
C LYS A 240 -4.14 21.71 -12.78
N GLN A 241 -4.69 22.28 -11.69
CA GLN A 241 -6.14 22.38 -11.51
C GLN A 241 -6.78 23.32 -12.55
N ALA A 242 -6.17 24.47 -12.81
CA ALA A 242 -6.65 25.40 -13.83
C ALA A 242 -6.62 24.77 -15.24
N GLN A 243 -5.56 24.05 -15.59
CA GLN A 243 -5.47 23.34 -16.89
C GLN A 243 -6.55 22.26 -17.00
N LYS A 244 -6.74 21.46 -15.96
CA LYS A 244 -7.78 20.42 -15.91
C LYS A 244 -9.17 21.01 -16.08
N GLU A 245 -9.48 22.08 -15.37
CA GLU A 245 -10.79 22.75 -15.45
C GLU A 245 -11.03 23.36 -16.84
N ALA A 246 -10.02 24.00 -17.40
CA ALA A 246 -10.10 24.55 -18.76
C ALA A 246 -10.35 23.47 -19.79
N GLU A 247 -9.63 22.33 -19.70
CA GLU A 247 -9.76 21.21 -20.62
C GLU A 247 -11.11 20.48 -20.50
N MET A 248 -11.61 20.32 -19.29
CA MET A 248 -12.96 19.77 -19.07
C MET A 248 -14.03 20.64 -19.74
N LYS A 249 -13.93 21.97 -19.56
CA LYS A 249 -14.85 22.93 -20.21
C LYS A 249 -14.73 22.90 -21.74
N ARG A 250 -13.49 22.73 -22.25
CA ARG A 250 -13.25 22.59 -23.70
C ARG A 250 -13.89 21.30 -24.21
N ALA A 251 -13.67 20.18 -23.57
CA ALA A 251 -14.21 18.88 -23.97
C ALA A 251 -15.75 18.86 -23.99
N GLU A 252 -16.42 19.61 -23.13
CA GLU A 252 -17.88 19.76 -23.14
C GLU A 252 -18.40 20.62 -24.30
N LYS A 253 -17.60 21.56 -24.78
CA LYS A 253 -17.99 22.51 -25.84
C LYS A 253 -17.58 22.04 -27.23
N THR A 254 -16.46 21.33 -27.35
CA THR A 254 -15.93 20.87 -28.64
C THR A 254 -16.83 19.77 -29.24
N VAL A 255 -17.33 20.02 -30.43
CA VAL A 255 -18.18 19.10 -31.17
C VAL A 255 -17.46 18.67 -32.43
N PHE A 256 -17.27 17.40 -32.64
CA PHE A 256 -16.73 16.81 -33.87
C PHE A 256 -17.86 16.44 -34.82
N SER A 257 -17.70 16.83 -36.11
CA SER A 257 -18.57 16.36 -37.16
C SER A 257 -18.26 14.91 -37.53
N PRO A 258 -19.24 14.15 -38.03
CA PRO A 258 -19.07 12.74 -38.41
C PRO A 258 -18.27 12.61 -39.69
N THR A 259 -16.98 12.82 -39.62
CA THR A 259 -16.04 12.68 -40.77
C THR A 259 -15.50 11.26 -40.88
N ASP A 260 -15.03 10.88 -42.11
CA ASP A 260 -14.40 9.59 -42.31
C ASP A 260 -13.18 9.40 -41.39
N ALA A 261 -12.35 10.44 -41.25
CA ALA A 261 -11.18 10.43 -40.38
C ALA A 261 -11.55 10.15 -38.90
N LEU A 262 -12.61 10.78 -38.34
CA LEU A 262 -13.08 10.47 -36.99
C LEU A 262 -13.57 9.02 -36.91
N ASN A 263 -14.34 8.57 -37.86
CA ASN A 263 -14.91 7.22 -37.89
C ASN A 263 -13.82 6.13 -38.03
N GLU A 264 -12.76 6.39 -38.80
CA GLU A 264 -11.60 5.49 -38.88
C GLU A 264 -10.90 5.35 -37.49
N VAL A 265 -10.71 6.45 -36.77
CA VAL A 265 -10.17 6.41 -35.41
C VAL A 265 -11.09 5.61 -34.48
N LEU A 266 -12.40 5.85 -34.53
CA LEU A 266 -13.35 5.12 -33.68
C LEU A 266 -13.40 3.62 -33.97
N VAL A 267 -13.34 3.24 -35.26
CA VAL A 267 -13.27 1.83 -35.68
C VAL A 267 -11.94 1.19 -35.24
N SER A 268 -10.82 1.92 -35.32
CA SER A 268 -9.53 1.41 -34.81
C SER A 268 -9.51 1.21 -33.28
N CYS A 269 -10.34 1.97 -32.56
CA CYS A 269 -10.59 1.79 -31.13
C CYS A 269 -11.67 0.73 -30.81
N GLU A 270 -12.08 -0.07 -31.79
CA GLU A 270 -13.13 -1.10 -31.63
C GLU A 270 -14.46 -0.54 -31.08
N THR A 271 -14.82 0.70 -31.44
CA THR A 271 -16.09 1.32 -31.06
C THR A 271 -16.89 1.74 -32.28
N SER A 272 -18.20 1.98 -32.05
CA SER A 272 -19.12 2.31 -33.15
C SER A 272 -18.82 3.68 -33.75
N PRO A 273 -18.85 3.82 -35.09
CA PRO A 273 -18.76 5.10 -35.78
C PRO A 273 -19.95 6.02 -35.38
N VAL A 274 -19.80 7.31 -35.63
CA VAL A 274 -20.84 8.31 -35.39
C VAL A 274 -21.42 8.80 -36.70
N THR A 275 -22.73 9.10 -36.70
CA THR A 275 -23.48 9.59 -37.87
C THR A 275 -23.94 11.05 -37.70
N THR A 276 -23.83 11.58 -36.48
CA THR A 276 -24.17 12.95 -36.10
C THR A 276 -23.03 13.59 -35.32
N GLY A 277 -23.07 14.90 -35.17
CA GLY A 277 -22.09 15.63 -34.34
C GLY A 277 -22.06 15.07 -32.91
N VAL A 278 -20.84 14.86 -32.39
CA VAL A 278 -20.61 14.27 -31.06
C VAL A 278 -19.62 15.14 -30.28
N ARG A 279 -19.86 15.31 -28.99
CA ARG A 279 -18.95 16.08 -28.14
C ARG A 279 -17.70 15.28 -27.79
N LEU A 280 -16.57 15.98 -27.65
CA LEU A 280 -15.33 15.36 -27.17
C LEU A 280 -15.54 14.62 -25.84
N SER A 281 -16.28 15.24 -24.90
CA SER A 281 -16.62 14.63 -23.62
C SER A 281 -17.44 13.34 -23.73
N GLU A 282 -18.27 13.19 -24.77
CA GLU A 282 -19.05 11.96 -25.04
C GLU A 282 -18.16 10.85 -25.62
N LEU A 283 -17.22 11.21 -26.49
CA LEU A 283 -16.24 10.26 -27.02
C LEU A 283 -15.34 9.69 -25.91
N LEU A 284 -14.86 10.55 -25.01
CA LEU A 284 -14.01 10.16 -23.87
C LEU A 284 -14.74 9.34 -22.80
N ARG A 285 -16.07 9.26 -22.83
CA ARG A 285 -16.83 8.34 -21.98
C ARG A 285 -16.90 6.92 -22.52
N ARG A 286 -16.48 6.69 -23.76
CA ARG A 286 -16.42 5.35 -24.32
C ARG A 286 -15.19 4.64 -23.78
N PRO A 287 -15.31 3.46 -23.16
CA PRO A 287 -14.19 2.78 -22.52
C PRO A 287 -13.02 2.44 -23.44
N GLN A 288 -13.31 2.31 -24.74
CA GLN A 288 -12.32 1.96 -25.77
C GLN A 288 -11.53 3.17 -26.28
N VAL A 289 -12.00 4.41 -26.00
CA VAL A 289 -11.41 5.64 -26.55
C VAL A 289 -10.61 6.34 -25.45
N THR A 290 -9.34 6.50 -25.70
CA THR A 290 -8.48 7.31 -24.83
C THR A 290 -8.31 8.73 -25.39
N TYR A 291 -7.87 9.65 -24.52
CA TYR A 291 -7.56 11.01 -24.95
C TYR A 291 -6.44 11.05 -26.01
N ALA A 292 -5.53 10.10 -26.00
CA ALA A 292 -4.43 9.99 -26.97
C ALA A 292 -4.92 9.57 -28.37
N ASP A 293 -5.91 8.71 -28.46
CA ASP A 293 -6.45 8.21 -29.71
C ASP A 293 -7.10 9.33 -30.54
N LEU A 294 -7.61 10.36 -29.89
CA LEU A 294 -8.24 11.49 -30.55
C LEU A 294 -7.25 12.58 -31.01
N THR A 295 -5.95 12.42 -30.74
CA THR A 295 -4.91 13.40 -31.15
C THR A 295 -4.91 13.74 -32.64
N PRO A 296 -5.14 12.82 -33.57
CA PRO A 296 -5.17 13.13 -35.00
C PRO A 296 -6.37 14.01 -35.43
N ILE A 297 -7.43 14.03 -34.58
CA ILE A 297 -8.68 14.73 -34.90
C ILE A 297 -8.78 16.03 -34.09
N ASP A 298 -8.26 16.03 -32.87
CA ASP A 298 -8.32 17.15 -31.93
C ASP A 298 -7.07 18.04 -32.08
N ILE A 299 -7.08 18.90 -33.10
CA ILE A 299 -5.94 19.77 -33.45
C ILE A 299 -5.77 20.94 -32.45
N GLU A 300 -6.78 21.28 -31.67
CA GLU A 300 -6.78 22.41 -30.71
C GLU A 300 -6.30 22.01 -29.30
N ARG A 301 -5.80 20.82 -29.15
CA ARG A 301 -5.35 20.21 -27.88
C ARG A 301 -4.14 20.92 -27.27
#